data_c3fb74b9732c4337214982a235147555
#
_entry.id   c3fb74b9732c4337214982a235147555
#
_cell.length_a   1.000
_cell.length_b   1.000
_cell.length_c   1.000
_cell.angle_alpha   90.00
_cell.angle_beta   90.00
_cell.angle_gamma   90.00
#
_symmetry.space_group_name_H-M   'P 1'
#
loop_
_entity.id
_entity.type
_entity.pdbx_description
1 polymer ?
#
loop_
_entity_poly.entity_id
_entity_poly.type
_entity_poly.pdbx_seq_one_letter_code
_entity_poly.pdbx_strand_id
1 'polypeptide(L)'
;MPKQIHKLLTASVALALTAGLFGADPAVAALGDPHVIPPDPVAVDDVEALLRIYTPLPGTTAGRRVLAVDPTAGARCGNAAAEPVPDGQPIRVSLPPAPTFTVGAIAAASWRNPPVADATWRMQYQGLMWIKPLARRAAADSQAESLAALVAQAAAFHRQNPDPGTNNYGWDEGTALRRLETENCLYALTGSELLRPGMTADAKVLLGSRYYGPPYRPVHNHGLMANLQLIRAGDLLGVPAWKKTATGRLTSEATKAFSARGLSYEQSSMYHGVNTRLWASAVSVLRATPGSQDTAATIDKTVKKARNAYEWLTEPDGSIVQVGDSDNAGGPVPTLRTPRVLRDDQAGWGIGRWSWTDPRAVYYTVRYGPKRWAHGQHDRAGGVTFSAAGVRVLVGPGRYSYDLGDSYRAYQLSPNSHNVALPEGGKVTDAGGKVTANVVRAAAHNWTVQDKMFGTSHTRGVNVNRDTRTMRVTDTFPDRSRWRQYFHLAPGWTLVPGAATSTKMVFAHPSGRRLTITTTGRVSGAVQGITRPPQGWNFPQYGSRVRAYEIVIRSYARSSVTSFQVS
;
A
#
# COMPACT_ATOMS: atom_id res chain seq x y z
N MET A 1 -16.94 -3.36 -45.97
CA MET A 1 -15.72 -2.54 -45.84
C MET A 1 -15.08 -2.78 -44.49
N PRO A 2 -13.97 -3.49 -44.41
CA PRO A 2 -13.11 -3.48 -43.22
C PRO A 2 -11.66 -3.27 -43.66
N LYS A 3 -11.09 -2.11 -43.35
CA LYS A 3 -9.63 -1.86 -43.49
C LYS A 3 -9.30 -0.60 -42.69
N GLN A 4 -9.11 -0.72 -41.37
CA GLN A 4 -8.41 0.30 -40.54
C GLN A 4 -8.12 -0.18 -39.10
N ILE A 5 -7.72 -1.43 -38.88
CA ILE A 5 -7.29 -1.95 -37.55
C ILE A 5 -5.84 -2.53 -37.64
N HIS A 6 -4.97 -1.98 -38.46
CA HIS A 6 -3.64 -2.57 -38.60
C HIS A 6 -2.47 -1.55 -38.55
N LYS A 7 -2.58 -0.48 -37.77
CA LYS A 7 -1.46 0.48 -37.63
C LYS A 7 -1.12 0.94 -36.22
N LEU A 8 -1.49 0.20 -35.17
CA LEU A 8 -1.13 0.53 -33.78
C LEU A 8 -0.35 -0.56 -33.05
N LEU A 9 0.21 -1.54 -33.78
CA LEU A 9 0.94 -2.67 -33.19
C LEU A 9 2.44 -2.71 -33.54
N THR A 10 3.01 -1.66 -34.13
CA THR A 10 4.42 -1.69 -34.62
C THR A 10 5.36 -0.69 -33.93
N ALA A 11 4.93 -0.01 -32.87
CA ALA A 11 5.81 0.94 -32.16
C ALA A 11 6.37 0.43 -30.81
N SER A 12 6.02 -0.77 -30.36
CA SER A 12 6.46 -1.31 -29.04
C SER A 12 7.53 -2.40 -29.12
N VAL A 13 8.08 -2.72 -30.29
CA VAL A 13 9.06 -3.81 -30.47
C VAL A 13 10.50 -3.33 -30.69
N ALA A 14 10.74 -2.04 -30.82
CA ALA A 14 12.07 -1.52 -31.19
C ALA A 14 12.98 -1.13 -30.02
N LEU A 15 12.59 -1.31 -28.74
CA LEU A 15 13.43 -0.97 -27.59
C LEU A 15 13.95 -2.16 -26.77
N ALA A 16 13.76 -3.39 -27.25
CA ALA A 16 14.15 -4.61 -26.53
C ALA A 16 15.45 -5.27 -27.06
N LEU A 17 16.23 -4.62 -27.92
CA LEU A 17 17.34 -5.29 -28.64
C LEU A 17 18.77 -4.81 -28.31
N THR A 18 18.99 -4.01 -27.26
CA THR A 18 20.36 -3.61 -26.85
C THR A 18 20.74 -3.95 -25.40
N ALA A 19 20.01 -4.78 -24.70
CA ALA A 19 20.40 -5.33 -23.40
C ALA A 19 20.76 -6.82 -23.49
N GLY A 20 21.54 -7.20 -24.46
CA GLY A 20 22.14 -8.51 -24.55
C GLY A 20 23.50 -8.49 -23.87
N LEU A 21 23.65 -9.19 -22.74
CA LEU A 21 24.83 -9.92 -22.28
C LEU A 21 24.97 -10.08 -20.75
N PHE A 22 23.92 -9.85 -19.96
CA PHE A 22 23.86 -10.42 -18.60
C PHE A 22 22.42 -10.78 -18.33
N GLY A 23 22.14 -12.07 -18.10
CA GLY A 23 20.82 -12.66 -18.02
C GLY A 23 19.85 -11.97 -17.05
N ALA A 24 19.24 -10.92 -17.51
CA ALA A 24 18.04 -10.38 -16.90
C ALA A 24 16.91 -11.33 -17.26
N ASP A 25 16.27 -11.87 -16.25
CA ASP A 25 15.15 -12.80 -16.36
C ASP A 25 14.01 -12.10 -17.14
N PRO A 26 13.56 -12.61 -18.29
CA PRO A 26 12.47 -12.02 -19.08
C PRO A 26 11.13 -11.94 -18.33
N ALA A 27 11.02 -12.56 -17.14
CA ALA A 27 9.87 -12.41 -16.25
C ALA A 27 9.64 -10.97 -15.76
N VAL A 28 10.65 -10.10 -15.80
CA VAL A 28 10.50 -8.67 -15.42
C VAL A 28 9.82 -7.85 -16.51
N ALA A 29 9.93 -8.28 -17.77
CA ALA A 29 9.33 -7.56 -18.92
C ALA A 29 7.83 -7.87 -19.10
N ALA A 30 7.29 -8.89 -18.43
CA ALA A 30 5.89 -9.30 -18.55
C ALA A 30 4.94 -8.66 -17.51
N LEU A 31 5.41 -7.64 -16.76
CA LEU A 31 4.61 -6.95 -15.74
C LEU A 31 3.63 -5.89 -16.31
N GLY A 32 3.55 -5.76 -17.61
CA GLY A 32 2.54 -4.95 -18.28
C GLY A 32 1.23 -5.71 -18.45
N ASP A 33 0.57 -6.13 -17.37
CA ASP A 33 -0.85 -6.48 -17.45
C ASP A 33 -1.62 -5.14 -17.58
N PRO A 34 -2.25 -4.84 -18.74
CA PRO A 34 -3.01 -3.61 -18.97
C PRO A 34 -4.22 -3.48 -18.03
N HIS A 35 -4.51 -4.49 -17.23
CA HIS A 35 -5.57 -4.51 -16.22
C HIS A 35 -5.05 -4.28 -14.79
N VAL A 36 -3.74 -4.14 -14.59
CA VAL A 36 -3.20 -3.70 -13.31
C VAL A 36 -3.37 -2.19 -13.24
N ILE A 37 -4.31 -1.73 -12.43
CA ILE A 37 -4.32 -0.35 -11.96
C ILE A 37 -2.95 -0.12 -11.34
N PRO A 38 -2.17 0.89 -11.78
CA PRO A 38 -0.92 1.20 -11.11
C PRO A 38 -1.19 1.31 -9.62
N PRO A 39 -0.38 0.71 -8.74
CA PRO A 39 -0.57 0.84 -7.32
C PRO A 39 -0.55 2.33 -6.97
N ASP A 40 -1.52 2.72 -6.14
CA ASP A 40 -1.73 4.08 -5.76
C ASP A 40 -0.52 4.71 -5.09
N PRO A 41 -0.10 5.85 -5.55
CA PRO A 41 0.93 6.62 -4.91
C PRO A 41 0.36 7.40 -3.71
N VAL A 42 0.17 6.77 -2.57
CA VAL A 42 -0.12 7.47 -1.32
C VAL A 42 1.15 7.49 -0.49
N ALA A 43 1.74 8.67 -0.32
CA ALA A 43 2.83 8.86 0.64
C ALA A 43 2.31 8.58 2.07
N VAL A 44 3.18 8.12 2.98
CA VAL A 44 2.80 7.85 4.38
C VAL A 44 2.21 9.08 5.03
N ASP A 45 2.78 10.24 4.74
CA ASP A 45 2.31 11.53 5.25
C ASP A 45 0.89 11.85 4.77
N ASP A 46 0.53 11.43 3.56
CA ASP A 46 -0.83 11.56 3.05
C ASP A 46 -1.81 10.61 3.74
N VAL A 47 -1.38 9.40 4.07
CA VAL A 47 -2.21 8.46 4.82
C VAL A 47 -2.44 8.98 6.23
N GLU A 48 -1.42 9.50 6.91
CA GLU A 48 -1.57 10.15 8.20
C GLU A 48 -2.38 11.44 8.10
N ALA A 49 -2.17 12.27 7.09
CA ALA A 49 -2.97 13.46 6.83
C ALA A 49 -4.43 13.11 6.53
N LEU A 50 -4.69 12.09 5.69
CA LEU A 50 -6.03 11.58 5.45
C LEU A 50 -6.67 11.04 6.74
N LEU A 51 -5.89 10.39 7.59
CA LEU A 51 -6.36 9.84 8.86
C LEU A 51 -6.67 10.93 9.88
N ARG A 52 -5.87 11.98 9.94
CA ARG A 52 -6.11 13.16 10.78
C ARG A 52 -7.31 13.95 10.30
N ILE A 53 -7.57 13.98 8.99
CA ILE A 53 -8.78 14.57 8.38
C ILE A 53 -10.06 13.86 8.83
N TYR A 54 -9.98 12.55 9.10
CA TYR A 54 -11.14 11.72 9.41
C TYR A 54 -11.33 11.40 10.90
N THR A 55 -10.40 11.79 11.78
CA THR A 55 -10.58 11.60 13.24
C THR A 55 -11.38 12.77 13.81
N PRO A 56 -12.49 12.55 14.51
CA PRO A 56 -13.15 13.62 15.26
C PRO A 56 -12.23 14.09 16.37
N LEU A 57 -11.88 15.37 16.40
CA LEU A 57 -11.23 15.98 17.56
C LEU A 57 -12.25 16.10 18.70
N PRO A 58 -11.87 15.81 19.98
CA PRO A 58 -12.71 16.13 21.11
C PRO A 58 -12.94 17.64 21.18
N GLY A 59 -14.16 18.04 21.50
CA GLY A 59 -14.73 19.36 21.40
C GLY A 59 -13.84 20.55 21.78
N THR A 60 -13.87 21.57 20.91
CA THR A 60 -13.57 22.94 21.28
C THR A 60 -14.77 23.81 20.92
N THR A 61 -15.50 24.19 21.95
CA THR A 61 -16.46 25.30 21.93
C THR A 61 -15.68 26.61 21.89
N ALA A 62 -15.75 27.34 20.79
CA ALA A 62 -15.48 28.78 20.78
C ALA A 62 -16.31 29.40 19.66
N GLY A 63 -17.22 30.28 20.06
CA GLY A 63 -18.17 30.93 19.20
C GLY A 63 -17.53 31.89 18.21
N ARG A 64 -17.91 31.73 16.94
CA ARG A 64 -18.14 32.80 15.97
C ARG A 64 -19.12 32.28 14.91
N ARG A 65 -20.20 33.01 14.69
CA ARG A 65 -21.07 32.83 13.54
C ARG A 65 -20.28 33.11 12.25
N VAL A 66 -19.71 32.07 11.69
CA VAL A 66 -19.32 32.04 10.29
C VAL A 66 -19.98 30.79 9.75
N LEU A 67 -21.08 31.01 9.04
CA LEU A 67 -21.84 30.04 8.25
C LEU A 67 -22.20 28.76 9.01
N ALA A 68 -23.47 28.41 8.99
CA ALA A 68 -24.02 27.14 9.49
C ALA A 68 -23.55 25.95 8.64
N VAL A 69 -22.26 25.87 8.33
CA VAL A 69 -21.61 24.80 7.60
C VAL A 69 -20.79 24.04 8.62
N ASP A 70 -21.10 22.77 8.73
CA ASP A 70 -20.54 21.74 9.60
C ASP A 70 -19.29 22.18 10.39
N PRO A 71 -19.38 22.39 11.72
CA PRO A 71 -18.26 22.83 12.55
C PRO A 71 -17.07 21.84 12.53
N THR A 72 -17.24 20.63 12.01
CA THR A 72 -16.17 19.67 11.76
C THR A 72 -15.43 19.94 10.44
N ALA A 73 -15.88 20.85 9.60
CA ALA A 73 -15.26 21.16 8.32
C ALA A 73 -13.81 21.66 8.49
N GLY A 74 -13.55 22.50 9.50
CA GLY A 74 -12.20 22.92 9.84
C GLY A 74 -11.26 21.78 10.23
N ALA A 75 -11.76 20.76 10.91
CA ALA A 75 -10.98 19.57 11.25
C ALA A 75 -10.64 18.71 10.01
N ARG A 76 -11.37 18.87 8.92
CA ARG A 76 -11.24 18.08 7.69
C ARG A 76 -10.29 18.70 6.68
N CYS A 77 -9.77 19.87 6.92
CA CYS A 77 -8.75 20.53 6.11
C CYS A 77 -7.31 20.14 6.46
N GLY A 78 -7.09 19.17 7.35
CA GLY A 78 -5.78 18.79 7.87
C GLY A 78 -5.42 19.51 9.17
N ASN A 79 -4.24 19.25 9.73
CA ASN A 79 -3.76 19.92 10.95
C ASN A 79 -3.18 21.29 10.65
N ALA A 80 -3.24 22.20 11.62
CA ALA A 80 -2.73 23.57 11.54
C ALA A 80 -1.18 23.70 11.56
N ALA A 81 -0.46 22.60 11.40
CA ALA A 81 1.01 22.57 11.47
C ALA A 81 1.72 23.02 10.19
N ALA A 82 1.01 23.60 9.23
CA ALA A 82 1.66 24.22 8.09
C ALA A 82 2.37 25.51 8.52
N GLU A 83 3.59 25.68 8.04
CA GLU A 83 4.29 26.96 8.14
C GLU A 83 3.41 28.07 7.57
N PRO A 84 3.39 29.28 8.20
CA PRO A 84 2.72 30.42 7.60
C PRO A 84 3.27 30.64 6.19
N VAL A 85 2.40 30.84 5.21
CA VAL A 85 2.84 31.34 3.91
C VAL A 85 2.96 32.84 4.05
N PRO A 86 4.17 33.42 4.06
CA PRO A 86 4.33 34.85 4.08
C PRO A 86 3.70 35.46 2.82
N ASP A 87 2.99 36.55 2.93
CA ASP A 87 2.41 37.25 1.80
C ASP A 87 3.46 37.47 0.70
N GLY A 88 3.14 37.03 -0.53
CA GLY A 88 4.00 37.16 -1.68
C GLY A 88 5.18 36.19 -1.78
N GLN A 89 5.35 35.26 -0.82
CA GLN A 89 6.40 34.24 -0.90
C GLN A 89 5.97 33.02 -1.72
N PRO A 90 6.89 32.40 -2.48
CA PRO A 90 6.58 31.23 -3.26
C PRO A 90 6.33 30.00 -2.38
N ILE A 91 5.26 29.27 -2.70
CA ILE A 91 4.89 28.03 -2.02
C ILE A 91 5.80 26.90 -2.49
N ARG A 92 6.36 26.13 -1.56
CA ARG A 92 7.18 24.95 -1.86
C ARG A 92 6.34 23.69 -1.70
N VAL A 93 6.29 22.88 -2.76
CA VAL A 93 5.66 21.56 -2.75
C VAL A 93 6.76 20.51 -2.79
N SER A 94 6.91 19.75 -1.70
CA SER A 94 7.91 18.70 -1.56
C SER A 94 7.23 17.35 -1.39
N LEU A 95 7.62 16.40 -2.22
CA LEU A 95 7.15 15.01 -2.14
C LEU A 95 8.28 14.07 -2.56
N PRO A 96 9.07 13.56 -1.61
CA PRO A 96 10.12 12.59 -1.93
C PRO A 96 9.57 11.31 -2.58
N PRO A 97 10.32 10.64 -3.47
CA PRO A 97 11.70 11.01 -3.89
C PRO A 97 11.78 12.09 -4.96
N ALA A 98 10.64 12.65 -5.42
CA ALA A 98 10.63 13.73 -6.40
C ALA A 98 11.25 15.03 -5.84
N PRO A 99 11.87 15.86 -6.69
CA PRO A 99 12.44 17.12 -6.24
C PRO A 99 11.38 18.08 -5.72
N THR A 100 11.75 18.92 -4.75
CA THR A 100 10.91 20.02 -4.28
C THR A 100 10.66 21.02 -5.40
N PHE A 101 9.40 21.34 -5.65
CA PHE A 101 9.00 22.34 -6.63
C PHE A 101 8.52 23.62 -5.94
N THR A 102 8.90 24.76 -6.48
CA THR A 102 8.42 26.06 -6.01
C THR A 102 7.27 26.52 -6.90
N VAL A 103 6.09 26.63 -6.30
CA VAL A 103 4.92 27.21 -6.95
C VAL A 103 5.05 28.73 -6.78
N GLY A 104 5.48 29.42 -7.83
CA GLY A 104 5.35 30.87 -7.91
C GLY A 104 3.90 31.30 -8.06
N ALA A 105 3.64 32.55 -8.38
CA ALA A 105 2.33 32.98 -8.85
C ALA A 105 1.90 31.99 -9.95
N ILE A 106 0.85 31.21 -9.70
CA ILE A 106 0.53 30.04 -10.52
C ILE A 106 0.17 30.53 -11.92
N ALA A 107 1.15 30.45 -12.82
CA ALA A 107 0.92 30.73 -14.23
C ALA A 107 0.02 29.65 -14.82
N ALA A 108 -0.87 30.02 -15.70
CA ALA A 108 -1.82 29.17 -16.41
C ALA A 108 -1.20 27.89 -17.01
N ALA A 109 0.05 27.94 -17.42
CA ALA A 109 0.78 26.82 -18.00
C ALA A 109 1.05 25.66 -17.04
N SER A 110 1.18 25.90 -15.74
CA SER A 110 1.54 24.89 -14.73
C SER A 110 0.45 23.85 -14.52
N TRP A 111 -0.82 24.20 -14.69
CA TRP A 111 -1.93 23.27 -14.50
C TRP A 111 -2.06 22.22 -15.60
N ARG A 112 -1.72 22.57 -16.85
CA ARG A 112 -1.77 21.63 -17.98
C ARG A 112 -0.52 20.77 -18.06
N ASN A 113 0.64 21.35 -17.75
CA ASN A 113 1.95 20.71 -17.87
C ASN A 113 2.64 20.75 -16.50
N PRO A 114 2.35 19.82 -15.58
CA PRO A 114 3.03 19.76 -14.29
C PRO A 114 4.54 19.66 -14.49
N PRO A 115 5.34 20.43 -13.75
CA PRO A 115 6.79 20.52 -13.96
C PRO A 115 7.56 19.25 -13.58
N VAL A 116 6.93 18.35 -12.83
CA VAL A 116 7.52 17.07 -12.41
C VAL A 116 6.73 15.92 -13.02
N ALA A 117 7.45 14.97 -13.62
CA ALA A 117 6.86 13.83 -14.33
C ALA A 117 6.37 12.71 -13.40
N ASP A 118 6.78 12.70 -12.12
CA ASP A 118 6.35 11.69 -11.15
C ASP A 118 4.83 11.70 -10.96
N ALA A 119 4.22 10.53 -11.06
CA ALA A 119 2.77 10.37 -11.02
C ALA A 119 2.16 10.78 -9.67
N THR A 120 2.84 10.45 -8.56
CA THR A 120 2.42 10.80 -7.19
C THR A 120 2.47 12.31 -7.00
N TRP A 121 3.56 12.92 -7.45
CA TRP A 121 3.73 14.37 -7.37
C TRP A 121 2.63 15.10 -8.15
N ARG A 122 2.35 14.65 -9.39
CA ARG A 122 1.27 15.21 -10.22
C ARG A 122 -0.09 15.09 -9.56
N MET A 123 -0.40 13.94 -9.00
CA MET A 123 -1.65 13.71 -8.30
C MET A 123 -1.83 14.67 -7.13
N GLN A 124 -0.82 14.88 -6.31
CA GLN A 124 -0.90 15.81 -5.19
C GLN A 124 -0.95 17.27 -5.64
N TYR A 125 -0.17 17.61 -6.65
CA TYR A 125 -0.13 18.96 -7.18
C TYR A 125 -1.46 19.37 -7.83
N GLN A 126 -1.96 18.57 -8.78
CA GLN A 126 -3.23 18.80 -9.48
C GLN A 126 -4.46 18.42 -8.65
N GLY A 127 -4.30 17.58 -7.65
CA GLY A 127 -5.27 17.32 -6.60
C GLY A 127 -5.36 18.43 -5.55
N LEU A 128 -4.53 19.48 -5.67
CA LEU A 128 -4.52 20.67 -4.80
C LEU A 128 -4.26 20.36 -3.32
N MET A 129 -3.65 19.20 -3.01
CA MET A 129 -3.44 18.75 -1.63
C MET A 129 -2.61 19.74 -0.80
N TRP A 130 -1.68 20.41 -1.42
CA TRP A 130 -0.84 21.45 -0.81
C TRP A 130 -1.61 22.69 -0.39
N ILE A 131 -2.81 22.94 -0.92
CA ILE A 131 -3.70 24.07 -0.55
C ILE A 131 -4.31 23.85 0.84
N LYS A 132 -4.69 22.62 1.21
CA LYS A 132 -5.42 22.36 2.45
C LYS A 132 -4.74 22.88 3.71
N PRO A 133 -3.45 22.58 3.97
CA PRO A 133 -2.78 23.11 5.17
C PRO A 133 -2.70 24.65 5.16
N LEU A 134 -2.50 25.26 3.99
CA LEU A 134 -2.47 26.71 3.84
C LEU A 134 -3.82 27.35 4.14
N ALA A 135 -4.90 26.77 3.59
CA ALA A 135 -6.26 27.25 3.82
C ALA A 135 -6.64 27.18 5.30
N ARG A 136 -6.26 26.10 5.96
CA ARG A 136 -6.50 25.96 7.40
C ARG A 136 -5.71 26.99 8.22
N ARG A 137 -4.47 27.24 7.88
CA ARG A 137 -3.65 28.27 8.53
C ARG A 137 -4.25 29.64 8.33
N ALA A 138 -4.57 30.01 7.08
CA ALA A 138 -5.20 31.26 6.76
C ALA A 138 -6.54 31.48 7.50
N ALA A 139 -7.34 30.41 7.63
CA ALA A 139 -8.59 30.47 8.40
C ALA A 139 -8.34 30.65 9.91
N ALA A 140 -7.35 29.97 10.47
CA ALA A 140 -6.99 30.09 11.89
C ALA A 140 -6.49 31.50 12.23
N ASP A 141 -5.73 32.11 11.32
CA ASP A 141 -5.15 33.44 11.48
C ASP A 141 -6.09 34.56 10.95
N SER A 142 -7.31 34.22 10.53
CA SER A 142 -8.31 35.13 9.97
C SER A 142 -7.83 35.92 8.73
N GLN A 143 -6.98 35.31 7.91
CA GLN A 143 -6.41 35.89 6.68
C GLN A 143 -7.37 35.73 5.50
N ALA A 144 -8.36 36.61 5.39
CA ALA A 144 -9.41 36.50 4.35
C ALA A 144 -8.86 36.61 2.92
N GLU A 145 -7.86 37.45 2.67
CA GLU A 145 -7.23 37.61 1.36
C GLU A 145 -6.47 36.35 0.94
N SER A 146 -5.73 35.73 1.85
CA SER A 146 -5.05 34.46 1.60
C SER A 146 -6.04 33.35 1.26
N LEU A 147 -7.16 33.27 1.97
CA LEU A 147 -8.24 32.32 1.65
C LEU A 147 -8.83 32.58 0.27
N ALA A 148 -9.10 33.84 -0.08
CA ALA A 148 -9.62 34.22 -1.40
C ALA A 148 -8.62 33.85 -2.52
N ALA A 149 -7.32 34.05 -2.31
CA ALA A 149 -6.27 33.67 -3.24
C ALA A 149 -6.24 32.14 -3.45
N LEU A 150 -6.33 31.33 -2.39
CA LEU A 150 -6.37 29.86 -2.48
C LEU A 150 -7.63 29.35 -3.21
N VAL A 151 -8.79 29.99 -2.97
CA VAL A 151 -10.04 29.72 -3.73
C VAL A 151 -9.84 30.04 -5.21
N ALA A 152 -9.24 31.17 -5.53
CA ALA A 152 -8.97 31.56 -6.93
C ALA A 152 -8.05 30.56 -7.64
N GLN A 153 -7.05 30.00 -6.92
CA GLN A 153 -6.16 28.94 -7.41
C GLN A 153 -6.93 27.65 -7.74
N ALA A 154 -7.80 27.18 -6.84
CA ALA A 154 -8.61 26.00 -7.08
C ALA A 154 -9.54 26.19 -8.29
N ALA A 155 -10.23 27.32 -8.37
CA ALA A 155 -11.07 27.66 -9.51
C ALA A 155 -10.28 27.80 -10.82
N ALA A 156 -9.02 28.25 -10.78
CA ALA A 156 -8.17 28.36 -11.95
C ALA A 156 -7.84 27.01 -12.60
N PHE A 157 -7.67 25.95 -11.80
CA PHE A 157 -7.49 24.60 -12.33
C PHE A 157 -8.60 24.25 -13.33
N HIS A 158 -9.85 24.38 -12.95
CA HIS A 158 -11.01 24.00 -13.78
C HIS A 158 -11.15 24.88 -15.01
N ARG A 159 -10.88 26.19 -14.89
CA ARG A 159 -10.89 27.07 -16.07
C ARG A 159 -9.86 26.69 -17.12
N GLN A 160 -8.71 26.16 -16.69
CA GLN A 160 -7.61 25.76 -17.59
C GLN A 160 -7.73 24.31 -18.06
N ASN A 161 -8.47 23.47 -17.35
CA ASN A 161 -8.70 22.07 -17.63
C ASN A 161 -10.21 21.76 -17.66
N PRO A 162 -10.99 22.38 -18.57
CA PRO A 162 -12.45 22.27 -18.55
C PRO A 162 -12.96 20.88 -18.96
N ASP A 163 -12.14 20.11 -19.70
CA ASP A 163 -12.53 18.80 -20.23
C ASP A 163 -11.82 17.67 -19.46
N PRO A 164 -12.59 16.77 -18.84
CA PRO A 164 -12.06 15.55 -18.23
C PRO A 164 -11.60 14.48 -19.22
N GLY A 165 -11.09 14.88 -20.40
CA GLY A 165 -10.62 14.00 -21.47
C GLY A 165 -9.73 12.84 -21.01
N THR A 166 -9.65 11.79 -21.84
CA THR A 166 -9.08 10.48 -21.47
C THR A 166 -7.57 10.48 -21.19
N ASN A 167 -6.85 11.49 -21.67
CA ASN A 167 -5.38 11.58 -21.57
C ASN A 167 -4.91 12.72 -20.65
N ASN A 168 -5.79 13.28 -19.85
CA ASN A 168 -5.46 14.35 -18.93
C ASN A 168 -5.30 13.81 -17.50
N TYR A 169 -4.07 13.71 -17.03
CA TYR A 169 -3.73 13.22 -15.69
C TYR A 169 -4.41 14.02 -14.57
N GLY A 170 -4.68 15.30 -14.78
CA GLY A 170 -5.44 16.12 -13.83
C GLY A 170 -6.87 15.65 -13.59
N TRP A 171 -7.38 14.74 -14.43
CA TRP A 171 -8.70 14.14 -14.33
C TRP A 171 -8.66 12.64 -14.02
N ASP A 172 -7.50 12.09 -13.65
CA ASP A 172 -7.44 10.75 -13.10
C ASP A 172 -8.22 10.66 -11.80
N GLU A 173 -8.73 9.49 -11.51
CA GLU A 173 -9.59 9.21 -10.36
C GLU A 173 -8.94 9.67 -9.04
N GLY A 174 -7.67 9.29 -8.80
CA GLY A 174 -6.92 9.70 -7.62
C GLY A 174 -6.73 11.22 -7.50
N THR A 175 -6.56 11.91 -8.63
CA THR A 175 -6.41 13.37 -8.69
C THR A 175 -7.75 14.08 -8.46
N ALA A 176 -8.82 13.66 -9.15
CA ALA A 176 -10.14 14.25 -9.03
C ALA A 176 -10.73 14.12 -7.61
N LEU A 177 -10.57 12.94 -6.97
CA LEU A 177 -11.04 12.75 -5.60
C LEU A 177 -10.32 13.66 -4.59
N ARG A 178 -9.00 13.87 -4.76
CA ARG A 178 -8.22 14.73 -3.87
C ARG A 178 -8.52 16.20 -4.09
N ARG A 179 -8.77 16.59 -5.34
CA ARG A 179 -9.19 17.96 -5.65
C ARG A 179 -10.56 18.25 -5.05
N LEU A 180 -11.54 17.35 -5.20
CA LEU A 180 -12.84 17.49 -4.56
C LEU A 180 -12.72 17.56 -3.02
N GLU A 181 -11.80 16.81 -2.43
CA GLU A 181 -11.50 16.89 -1.00
C GLU A 181 -10.99 18.28 -0.59
N THR A 182 -10.07 18.85 -1.37
CA THR A 182 -9.54 20.19 -1.14
C THR A 182 -10.61 21.26 -1.34
N GLU A 183 -11.41 21.14 -2.38
CA GLU A 183 -12.52 22.07 -2.67
C GLU A 183 -13.64 21.98 -1.62
N ASN A 184 -13.96 20.79 -1.14
CA ASN A 184 -14.89 20.62 0.00
C ASN A 184 -14.37 21.35 1.25
N CYS A 185 -13.05 21.31 1.50
CA CYS A 185 -12.42 22.04 2.59
C CYS A 185 -12.56 23.56 2.39
N LEU A 186 -12.13 24.07 1.23
CA LEU A 186 -12.19 25.50 0.92
C LEU A 186 -13.63 26.04 0.96
N TYR A 187 -14.56 25.31 0.37
CA TYR A 187 -15.97 25.72 0.37
C TYR A 187 -16.53 25.76 1.79
N ALA A 188 -16.23 24.77 2.62
CA ALA A 188 -16.63 24.74 4.02
C ALA A 188 -16.06 25.90 4.86
N LEU A 189 -14.86 26.40 4.53
CA LEU A 189 -14.21 27.53 5.20
C LEU A 189 -14.71 28.88 4.70
N THR A 190 -15.09 28.98 3.41
CA THR A 190 -15.31 30.28 2.75
C THR A 190 -16.72 30.50 2.25
N GLY A 191 -17.48 29.43 1.98
CA GLY A 191 -18.77 29.51 1.29
C GLY A 191 -18.68 30.04 -0.14
N SER A 192 -17.47 30.04 -0.75
CA SER A 192 -17.25 30.71 -2.03
C SER A 192 -17.88 29.96 -3.20
N GLU A 193 -18.85 30.58 -3.84
CA GLU A 193 -19.56 30.05 -5.02
C GLU A 193 -18.62 29.86 -6.25
N LEU A 194 -17.42 30.47 -6.24
CA LEU A 194 -16.41 30.26 -7.28
C LEU A 194 -15.96 28.79 -7.38
N LEU A 195 -16.09 28.01 -6.29
CA LEU A 195 -15.71 26.60 -6.26
C LEU A 195 -16.80 25.66 -6.79
N ARG A 196 -18.07 26.08 -6.77
CA ARG A 196 -19.22 25.23 -7.13
C ARG A 196 -19.11 24.57 -8.51
N PRO A 197 -18.71 25.27 -9.59
CA PRO A 197 -18.54 24.63 -10.91
C PRO A 197 -17.49 23.52 -10.89
N GLY A 198 -16.34 23.75 -10.23
CA GLY A 198 -15.26 22.78 -10.10
C GLY A 198 -15.66 21.57 -9.30
N MET A 199 -16.19 21.77 -8.09
CA MET A 199 -16.72 20.70 -7.24
C MET A 199 -17.77 19.84 -7.97
N THR A 200 -18.62 20.49 -8.78
CA THR A 200 -19.63 19.79 -9.59
C THR A 200 -18.99 18.95 -10.69
N ALA A 201 -17.93 19.44 -11.34
CA ALA A 201 -17.21 18.73 -12.37
C ALA A 201 -16.50 17.50 -11.79
N ASP A 202 -15.77 17.64 -10.69
CA ASP A 202 -15.10 16.53 -10.01
C ASP A 202 -16.12 15.50 -9.49
N ALA A 203 -17.21 15.94 -8.88
CA ALA A 203 -18.27 15.03 -8.44
C ALA A 203 -18.88 14.22 -9.59
N LYS A 204 -19.14 14.83 -10.74
CA LYS A 204 -19.64 14.13 -11.95
C LYS A 204 -18.66 13.08 -12.44
N VAL A 205 -17.36 13.40 -12.44
CA VAL A 205 -16.30 12.46 -12.79
C VAL A 205 -16.32 11.24 -11.86
N LEU A 206 -16.34 11.45 -10.55
CA LEU A 206 -16.35 10.38 -9.54
C LEU A 206 -17.66 9.58 -9.51
N LEU A 207 -18.77 10.17 -9.92
CA LEU A 207 -20.05 9.48 -10.08
C LEU A 207 -20.10 8.61 -11.34
N GLY A 208 -19.32 8.96 -12.36
CA GLY A 208 -19.34 8.34 -13.68
C GLY A 208 -18.75 6.92 -13.69
N SER A 209 -19.15 6.13 -14.71
CA SER A 209 -18.70 4.75 -14.91
C SER A 209 -17.20 4.66 -15.19
N ARG A 210 -16.57 5.71 -15.70
CA ARG A 210 -15.13 5.78 -15.94
C ARG A 210 -14.31 5.55 -14.67
N TYR A 211 -14.81 6.04 -13.52
CA TYR A 211 -14.10 6.01 -12.24
C TYR A 211 -14.74 5.07 -11.20
N TYR A 212 -15.89 4.49 -11.52
CA TYR A 212 -16.60 3.59 -10.63
C TYR A 212 -17.09 2.32 -11.33
N GLY A 213 -16.30 1.76 -12.17
CA GLY A 213 -16.55 0.53 -12.91
C GLY A 213 -15.27 0.00 -13.52
N PRO A 214 -15.31 -1.12 -14.23
CA PRO A 214 -14.12 -1.59 -14.94
C PRO A 214 -13.59 -0.53 -15.91
N PRO A 215 -12.26 -0.38 -16.06
CA PRO A 215 -11.20 -1.15 -15.41
C PRO A 215 -10.95 -0.77 -13.94
N TYR A 216 -11.45 0.34 -13.47
CA TYR A 216 -11.32 0.77 -12.08
C TYR A 216 -12.14 -0.12 -11.14
N ARG A 217 -11.62 -0.31 -9.95
CA ARG A 217 -12.24 -1.18 -8.94
C ARG A 217 -12.62 -0.35 -7.74
N PRO A 218 -13.91 -0.16 -7.52
CA PRO A 218 -14.40 0.75 -6.49
C PRO A 218 -14.10 0.28 -5.07
N VAL A 219 -13.86 -1.02 -4.88
CA VAL A 219 -13.67 -1.63 -3.55
C VAL A 219 -12.20 -1.59 -3.14
N HIS A 220 -11.64 -0.41 -3.08
CA HIS A 220 -10.31 -0.10 -2.56
C HIS A 220 -10.32 1.28 -1.89
N ASN A 221 -9.16 1.72 -1.37
CA ASN A 221 -9.05 2.98 -0.63
C ASN A 221 -9.56 4.20 -1.41
N HIS A 222 -9.25 4.34 -2.70
CA HIS A 222 -9.73 5.48 -3.51
C HIS A 222 -11.25 5.48 -3.69
N GLY A 223 -11.86 4.33 -3.98
CA GLY A 223 -13.31 4.24 -4.12
C GLY A 223 -14.03 4.68 -2.84
N LEU A 224 -13.53 4.23 -1.68
CA LEU A 224 -14.04 4.66 -0.39
C LEU A 224 -13.86 6.15 -0.17
N MET A 225 -12.67 6.70 -0.42
CA MET A 225 -12.39 8.14 -0.28
C MET A 225 -13.29 8.98 -1.19
N ALA A 226 -13.44 8.57 -2.46
CA ALA A 226 -14.31 9.25 -3.42
C ALA A 226 -15.76 9.31 -2.91
N ASN A 227 -16.30 8.20 -2.40
CA ASN A 227 -17.64 8.16 -1.85
C ASN A 227 -17.80 9.07 -0.62
N LEU A 228 -16.78 9.18 0.24
CA LEU A 228 -16.82 10.12 1.37
C LEU A 228 -16.82 11.58 0.90
N GLN A 229 -16.05 11.92 -0.15
CA GLN A 229 -16.07 13.27 -0.70
C GLN A 229 -17.39 13.61 -1.40
N LEU A 230 -18.01 12.64 -2.09
CA LEU A 230 -19.33 12.82 -2.69
C LEU A 230 -20.43 13.05 -1.65
N ILE A 231 -20.40 12.37 -0.50
CA ILE A 231 -21.34 12.65 0.61
C ILE A 231 -21.19 14.09 1.06
N ARG A 232 -19.96 14.56 1.27
CA ARG A 232 -19.68 15.93 1.72
C ARG A 232 -20.08 16.98 0.70
N ALA A 233 -19.66 16.81 -0.55
CA ALA A 233 -20.03 17.72 -1.62
C ALA A 233 -21.55 17.80 -1.78
N GLY A 234 -22.23 16.64 -1.64
CA GLY A 234 -23.70 16.58 -1.67
C GLY A 234 -24.36 17.36 -0.54
N ASP A 235 -23.76 17.35 0.66
CA ASP A 235 -24.23 18.18 1.79
C ASP A 235 -23.94 19.67 1.56
N LEU A 236 -22.71 20.01 1.21
CA LEU A 236 -22.27 21.40 1.04
C LEU A 236 -23.00 22.12 -0.09
N LEU A 237 -23.26 21.43 -1.19
CA LEU A 237 -23.88 22.00 -2.38
C LEU A 237 -25.41 21.77 -2.47
N GLY A 238 -25.98 21.06 -1.50
CA GLY A 238 -27.42 20.77 -1.48
C GLY A 238 -27.84 19.77 -2.57
N VAL A 239 -27.00 18.75 -2.89
CA VAL A 239 -27.29 17.75 -3.94
C VAL A 239 -27.49 16.35 -3.31
N PRO A 240 -28.70 16.03 -2.82
CA PRO A 240 -28.96 14.77 -2.11
C PRO A 240 -28.76 13.51 -2.95
N ALA A 241 -28.83 13.61 -4.28
CA ALA A 241 -28.59 12.50 -5.19
C ALA A 241 -27.14 11.96 -5.08
N TRP A 242 -26.15 12.81 -4.86
CA TRP A 242 -24.75 12.39 -4.67
C TRP A 242 -24.57 11.61 -3.38
N LYS A 243 -25.18 12.09 -2.29
CA LYS A 243 -25.21 11.39 -0.99
C LYS A 243 -25.82 10.01 -1.12
N LYS A 244 -27.00 9.91 -1.74
CA LYS A 244 -27.71 8.64 -1.95
C LYS A 244 -26.85 7.64 -2.71
N THR A 245 -26.23 8.07 -3.81
CA THR A 245 -25.36 7.23 -4.63
C THR A 245 -24.16 6.74 -3.83
N ALA A 246 -23.44 7.65 -3.16
CA ALA A 246 -22.23 7.33 -2.41
C ALA A 246 -22.53 6.42 -1.21
N THR A 247 -23.62 6.65 -0.47
CA THR A 247 -24.06 5.80 0.64
C THR A 247 -24.40 4.39 0.15
N GLY A 248 -25.11 4.26 -0.97
CA GLY A 248 -25.42 2.97 -1.57
C GLY A 248 -24.15 2.19 -2.00
N ARG A 249 -23.16 2.91 -2.55
CA ARG A 249 -21.85 2.34 -2.90
C ARG A 249 -21.14 1.81 -1.66
N LEU A 250 -20.98 2.62 -0.60
CA LEU A 250 -20.33 2.21 0.66
C LEU A 250 -21.02 0.98 1.28
N THR A 251 -22.34 0.91 1.25
CA THR A 251 -23.09 -0.26 1.74
C THR A 251 -22.70 -1.53 0.99
N SER A 252 -22.65 -1.46 -0.33
CA SER A 252 -22.28 -2.60 -1.19
C SER A 252 -20.81 -3.02 -1.02
N GLU A 253 -19.92 -2.06 -0.81
CA GLU A 253 -18.47 -2.30 -0.77
C GLU A 253 -17.97 -2.83 0.57
N ALA A 254 -18.61 -2.44 1.68
CA ALA A 254 -18.15 -2.81 3.02
C ALA A 254 -18.00 -4.32 3.22
N THR A 255 -18.86 -5.12 2.59
CA THR A 255 -18.80 -6.59 2.64
C THR A 255 -17.80 -7.21 1.66
N LYS A 256 -17.24 -6.39 0.76
CA LYS A 256 -16.31 -6.81 -0.29
C LYS A 256 -14.87 -6.36 -0.04
N ALA A 257 -14.66 -5.41 0.91
CA ALA A 257 -13.34 -4.86 1.20
C ALA A 257 -12.50 -5.77 2.11
N PHE A 258 -13.15 -6.57 2.94
CA PHE A 258 -12.52 -7.44 3.93
C PHE A 258 -13.04 -8.87 3.86
N SER A 259 -12.20 -9.80 4.26
CA SER A 259 -12.58 -11.19 4.48
C SER A 259 -13.56 -11.34 5.65
N ALA A 260 -14.14 -12.51 5.80
CA ALA A 260 -14.99 -12.84 6.95
C ALA A 260 -14.24 -12.72 8.30
N ARG A 261 -12.91 -12.84 8.28
CA ARG A 261 -12.01 -12.68 9.44
C ARG A 261 -11.49 -11.25 9.61
N GLY A 262 -11.84 -10.33 8.72
CA GLY A 262 -11.52 -8.92 8.79
C GLY A 262 -10.23 -8.50 8.10
N LEU A 263 -9.49 -9.40 7.41
CA LEU A 263 -8.31 -9.00 6.66
C LEU A 263 -8.68 -8.34 5.34
N SER A 264 -8.03 -7.20 5.04
CA SER A 264 -8.25 -6.46 3.79
C SER A 264 -7.78 -7.25 2.56
N TYR A 265 -8.56 -7.17 1.49
CA TYR A 265 -8.22 -7.78 0.21
C TYR A 265 -7.15 -7.02 -0.58
N GLU A 266 -6.68 -5.88 -0.11
CA GLU A 266 -5.53 -5.19 -0.73
C GLU A 266 -4.19 -5.87 -0.45
N GLN A 267 -4.16 -6.90 0.40
CA GLN A 267 -3.03 -7.82 0.63
C GLN A 267 -1.71 -7.15 1.05
N SER A 268 -1.80 -6.00 1.70
CA SER A 268 -0.70 -5.29 2.35
C SER A 268 -1.04 -5.04 3.81
N SER A 269 -0.08 -5.20 4.70
CA SER A 269 -0.29 -4.97 6.13
C SER A 269 -0.50 -3.49 6.46
N MET A 270 0.22 -2.58 5.81
CA MET A 270 -0.01 -1.14 5.98
C MET A 270 -1.37 -0.72 5.43
N TYR A 271 -1.71 -1.14 4.19
CA TYR A 271 -3.00 -0.80 3.60
C TYR A 271 -4.18 -1.45 4.30
N HIS A 272 -3.96 -2.56 5.02
CA HIS A 272 -4.97 -3.04 5.95
C HIS A 272 -5.28 -2.00 7.04
N GLY A 273 -4.27 -1.39 7.63
CA GLY A 273 -4.42 -0.29 8.60
C GLY A 273 -5.11 0.93 7.99
N VAL A 274 -4.68 1.35 6.77
CA VAL A 274 -5.31 2.44 6.01
C VAL A 274 -6.79 2.17 5.81
N ASN A 275 -7.15 1.02 5.25
CA ASN A 275 -8.55 0.67 5.00
C ASN A 275 -9.37 0.59 6.29
N THR A 276 -8.82 0.02 7.35
CA THR A 276 -9.50 -0.06 8.65
C THR A 276 -9.85 1.34 9.16
N ARG A 277 -8.96 2.31 9.05
CA ARG A 277 -9.18 3.69 9.46
C ARG A 277 -10.15 4.43 8.55
N LEU A 278 -10.01 4.28 7.24
CA LEU A 278 -10.92 4.89 6.27
C LEU A 278 -12.36 4.39 6.44
N TRP A 279 -12.54 3.08 6.64
CA TRP A 279 -13.86 2.52 6.91
C TRP A 279 -14.42 2.95 8.28
N ALA A 280 -13.58 3.14 9.29
CA ALA A 280 -14.00 3.73 10.56
C ALA A 280 -14.48 5.18 10.38
N SER A 281 -13.81 5.95 9.52
CA SER A 281 -14.25 7.30 9.14
C SER A 281 -15.58 7.28 8.39
N ALA A 282 -15.75 6.33 7.47
CA ALA A 282 -17.03 6.16 6.78
C ALA A 282 -18.18 5.92 7.78
N VAL A 283 -17.96 5.10 8.80
CA VAL A 283 -18.91 4.90 9.90
C VAL A 283 -19.27 6.22 10.58
N SER A 284 -18.27 7.06 10.88
CA SER A 284 -18.49 8.37 11.53
C SER A 284 -19.30 9.31 10.64
N VAL A 285 -18.94 9.39 9.35
CA VAL A 285 -19.68 10.21 8.38
C VAL A 285 -21.12 9.73 8.23
N LEU A 286 -21.34 8.41 8.08
CA LEU A 286 -22.66 7.84 7.92
C LEU A 286 -23.54 8.00 9.19
N ARG A 287 -22.95 7.94 10.39
CA ARG A 287 -23.67 8.23 11.63
C ARG A 287 -24.20 9.66 11.68
N ALA A 288 -23.44 10.62 11.14
CA ALA A 288 -23.82 12.02 11.05
C ALA A 288 -24.78 12.32 9.86
N THR A 289 -24.92 11.38 8.92
CA THR A 289 -25.77 11.54 7.73
C THR A 289 -27.17 11.05 8.03
N PRO A 290 -28.21 11.90 7.98
CA PRO A 290 -29.59 11.49 8.22
C PRO A 290 -30.03 10.29 7.36
N GLY A 291 -30.65 9.29 7.99
CA GLY A 291 -31.14 8.07 7.33
C GLY A 291 -30.08 7.01 7.00
N SER A 292 -28.81 7.19 7.47
CA SER A 292 -27.71 6.24 7.19
C SER A 292 -27.19 5.50 8.45
N GLN A 293 -27.87 5.62 9.58
CA GLN A 293 -27.40 5.08 10.87
C GLN A 293 -27.33 3.55 10.87
N ASP A 294 -28.29 2.86 10.27
CA ASP A 294 -28.29 1.39 10.14
C ASP A 294 -27.14 0.89 9.25
N THR A 295 -26.87 1.62 8.17
CA THR A 295 -25.70 1.38 7.32
C THR A 295 -24.41 1.53 8.12
N ALA A 296 -24.29 2.61 8.89
CA ALA A 296 -23.14 2.83 9.77
C ALA A 296 -22.95 1.69 10.77
N ALA A 297 -24.02 1.22 11.41
CA ALA A 297 -23.99 0.11 12.36
C ALA A 297 -23.54 -1.20 11.70
N THR A 298 -23.96 -1.45 10.47
CA THR A 298 -23.57 -2.63 9.69
C THR A 298 -22.08 -2.58 9.34
N ILE A 299 -21.58 -1.46 8.85
CA ILE A 299 -20.18 -1.26 8.49
C ILE A 299 -19.28 -1.35 9.75
N ASP A 300 -19.74 -0.80 10.89
CA ASP A 300 -18.98 -0.84 12.16
C ASP A 300 -18.67 -2.26 12.63
N LYS A 301 -19.55 -3.23 12.38
CA LYS A 301 -19.27 -4.65 12.67
C LYS A 301 -18.08 -5.17 11.85
N THR A 302 -17.97 -4.76 10.59
CA THR A 302 -16.83 -5.10 9.72
C THR A 302 -15.55 -4.41 10.20
N VAL A 303 -15.64 -3.11 10.55
CA VAL A 303 -14.51 -2.33 11.07
C VAL A 303 -13.96 -2.93 12.37
N LYS A 304 -14.83 -3.39 13.29
CA LYS A 304 -14.39 -4.08 14.53
C LYS A 304 -13.58 -5.34 14.22
N LYS A 305 -14.02 -6.16 13.25
CA LYS A 305 -13.25 -7.33 12.81
C LYS A 305 -11.92 -6.93 12.18
N ALA A 306 -11.91 -5.87 11.36
CA ALA A 306 -10.69 -5.38 10.72
C ALA A 306 -9.68 -4.85 11.75
N ARG A 307 -10.12 -4.17 12.81
CA ARG A 307 -9.23 -3.76 13.92
C ARG A 307 -8.59 -4.95 14.61
N ASN A 308 -9.36 -5.99 14.92
CA ASN A 308 -8.81 -7.22 15.51
C ASN A 308 -7.83 -7.90 14.54
N ALA A 309 -8.12 -7.92 13.24
CA ALA A 309 -7.22 -8.46 12.23
C ALA A 309 -5.92 -7.64 12.10
N TYR A 310 -5.96 -6.33 12.33
CA TYR A 310 -4.77 -5.48 12.33
C TYR A 310 -3.80 -5.81 13.46
N GLU A 311 -4.29 -6.21 14.64
CA GLU A 311 -3.44 -6.70 15.73
C GLU A 311 -2.63 -7.95 15.32
N TRP A 312 -3.20 -8.83 14.49
CA TRP A 312 -2.49 -9.98 13.94
C TRP A 312 -1.32 -9.60 13.02
N LEU A 313 -1.43 -8.47 12.32
CA LEU A 313 -0.39 -7.94 11.43
C LEU A 313 0.70 -7.16 12.18
N THR A 314 0.60 -7.04 13.51
CA THR A 314 1.60 -6.41 14.36
C THR A 314 2.54 -7.46 14.91
N GLU A 315 3.85 -7.30 14.66
CA GLU A 315 4.90 -8.17 15.18
C GLU A 315 5.09 -8.01 16.71
N PRO A 316 5.78 -8.91 17.38
CA PRO A 316 6.01 -8.81 18.81
C PRO A 316 6.77 -7.56 19.26
N ASP A 317 7.59 -6.96 18.39
CA ASP A 317 8.32 -5.71 18.64
C ASP A 317 7.43 -4.46 18.52
N GLY A 318 6.15 -4.63 18.16
CA GLY A 318 5.16 -3.56 18.00
C GLY A 318 5.13 -2.96 16.59
N SER A 319 5.99 -3.39 15.67
CA SER A 319 5.97 -2.92 14.29
C SER A 319 4.97 -3.71 13.43
N ILE A 320 4.55 -3.12 12.30
CA ILE A 320 3.73 -3.81 11.31
C ILE A 320 4.62 -4.76 10.50
N VAL A 321 4.17 -6.00 10.30
CA VAL A 321 4.87 -6.95 9.44
C VAL A 321 4.96 -6.42 8.00
N GLN A 322 6.14 -6.44 7.40
CA GLN A 322 6.34 -5.98 6.02
C GLN A 322 5.85 -7.04 5.02
N VAL A 323 4.61 -6.90 4.58
CA VAL A 323 3.99 -7.74 3.55
C VAL A 323 3.20 -6.86 2.58
N GLY A 324 3.41 -7.06 1.29
CA GLY A 324 2.90 -6.17 0.26
C GLY A 324 3.58 -4.80 0.31
N ASP A 325 2.94 -3.76 -0.23
CA ASP A 325 3.40 -2.37 -0.10
C ASP A 325 3.21 -1.90 1.35
N SER A 326 4.22 -2.16 2.19
CA SER A 326 4.14 -1.92 3.63
C SER A 326 5.42 -1.30 4.17
N ASP A 327 5.28 -0.19 4.87
CA ASP A 327 6.37 0.44 5.62
C ASP A 327 6.65 -0.32 6.92
N ASN A 328 7.82 -0.10 7.50
CA ASN A 328 8.15 -0.54 8.85
C ASN A 328 7.65 0.50 9.86
N ALA A 329 6.35 0.54 10.07
CA ALA A 329 5.69 1.50 10.96
C ALA A 329 5.19 0.80 12.24
N GLY A 330 4.85 1.56 13.26
CA GLY A 330 4.20 1.05 14.46
C GLY A 330 2.80 0.51 14.16
N GLY A 331 2.49 -0.65 14.70
CA GLY A 331 1.16 -1.26 14.66
C GLY A 331 0.31 -0.89 15.88
N PRO A 332 -0.96 -1.32 15.91
CA PRO A 332 -1.80 -1.17 17.09
C PRO A 332 -1.26 -1.98 18.27
N VAL A 333 -1.45 -1.46 19.48
CA VAL A 333 -1.17 -2.23 20.69
C VAL A 333 -2.14 -3.41 20.76
N PRO A 334 -1.68 -4.67 20.84
CA PRO A 334 -2.56 -5.81 20.83
C PRO A 334 -3.43 -5.88 22.09
N THR A 335 -4.72 -6.03 21.91
CA THR A 335 -5.69 -6.32 22.97
C THR A 335 -6.07 -7.80 23.03
N LEU A 336 -5.87 -8.51 21.91
CA LEU A 336 -6.08 -9.94 21.82
C LEU A 336 -5.13 -10.72 22.75
N ARG A 337 -5.58 -11.88 23.23
CA ARG A 337 -4.76 -12.79 24.06
C ARG A 337 -4.78 -14.22 23.50
N THR A 338 -5.76 -14.53 22.72
CA THR A 338 -6.02 -15.80 22.05
C THR A 338 -6.82 -15.53 20.77
N PRO A 339 -6.78 -16.37 19.76
CA PRO A 339 -5.94 -17.56 19.58
C PRO A 339 -4.48 -17.24 19.20
N ARG A 340 -3.67 -18.28 18.95
CA ARG A 340 -2.25 -18.13 18.55
C ARG A 340 -2.01 -18.32 17.05
N VAL A 341 -3.01 -18.74 16.29
CA VAL A 341 -2.94 -18.94 14.85
C VAL A 341 -4.18 -18.38 14.19
N LEU A 342 -3.96 -17.58 13.17
CA LEU A 342 -4.98 -17.11 12.23
C LEU A 342 -4.75 -17.81 10.88
N ARG A 343 -5.81 -18.38 10.31
CA ARG A 343 -5.86 -18.84 8.92
C ARG A 343 -7.02 -18.13 8.23
N ASP A 344 -6.73 -17.44 7.14
CA ASP A 344 -7.71 -16.74 6.32
C ASP A 344 -7.50 -17.08 4.85
N ASP A 345 -8.26 -18.07 4.37
CA ASP A 345 -8.15 -18.56 2.99
C ASP A 345 -8.73 -17.56 1.97
N GLN A 346 -9.59 -16.63 2.41
CA GLN A 346 -10.17 -15.60 1.55
C GLN A 346 -9.18 -14.48 1.23
N ALA A 347 -8.44 -14.01 2.23
CA ALA A 347 -7.41 -12.99 2.07
C ALA A 347 -6.02 -13.59 1.84
N GLY A 348 -5.85 -14.91 2.00
CA GLY A 348 -4.60 -15.62 1.76
C GLY A 348 -3.54 -15.39 2.82
N TRP A 349 -3.91 -15.45 4.09
CA TRP A 349 -3.00 -15.25 5.21
C TRP A 349 -3.00 -16.43 6.19
N GLY A 350 -1.82 -16.92 6.49
CA GLY A 350 -1.52 -17.72 7.67
C GLY A 350 -0.63 -16.91 8.59
N ILE A 351 -1.03 -16.73 9.84
CA ILE A 351 -0.25 -15.97 10.83
C ILE A 351 -0.18 -16.79 12.10
N GLY A 352 1.02 -16.89 12.67
CA GLY A 352 1.20 -17.57 13.95
C GLY A 352 2.05 -16.76 14.91
N ARG A 353 1.67 -16.84 16.18
CA ARG A 353 2.39 -16.21 17.29
C ARG A 353 2.21 -17.03 18.55
N TRP A 354 3.20 -17.00 19.43
CA TRP A 354 3.12 -17.73 20.72
C TRP A 354 2.83 -16.83 21.93
N SER A 355 2.98 -15.52 21.78
CA SER A 355 2.56 -14.53 22.78
C SER A 355 2.01 -13.27 22.11
N TRP A 356 1.15 -12.58 22.83
CA TRP A 356 0.61 -11.27 22.47
C TRP A 356 1.32 -10.12 23.20
N THR A 357 2.11 -10.44 24.24
CA THR A 357 2.72 -9.47 25.15
C THR A 357 4.24 -9.61 25.29
N ASP A 358 4.82 -10.77 24.93
CA ASP A 358 6.28 -10.96 24.97
C ASP A 358 6.90 -10.48 23.65
N PRO A 359 7.70 -9.41 23.66
CA PRO A 359 8.34 -8.89 22.44
C PRO A 359 9.39 -9.86 21.86
N ARG A 360 9.79 -10.89 22.61
CA ARG A 360 10.73 -11.93 22.15
C ARG A 360 10.04 -13.17 21.61
N ALA A 361 8.71 -13.21 21.62
CA ALA A 361 7.96 -14.35 21.12
C ALA A 361 8.25 -14.64 19.67
N VAL A 362 8.14 -15.91 19.30
CA VAL A 362 8.16 -16.31 17.89
C VAL A 362 6.88 -15.84 17.21
N TYR A 363 7.06 -15.20 16.06
CA TYR A 363 6.00 -14.72 15.17
C TYR A 363 6.37 -15.04 13.71
N TYR A 364 5.37 -15.32 12.89
CA TYR A 364 5.57 -15.57 11.47
C TYR A 364 4.30 -15.33 10.66
N THR A 365 4.48 -15.09 9.37
CA THR A 365 3.38 -15.13 8.39
C THR A 365 3.69 -16.14 7.28
N VAL A 366 2.63 -16.67 6.67
CA VAL A 366 2.66 -17.45 5.43
C VAL A 366 1.64 -16.84 4.49
N ARG A 367 2.10 -16.41 3.31
CA ARG A 367 1.25 -15.78 2.30
C ARG A 367 0.84 -16.79 1.25
N TYR A 368 -0.44 -16.82 0.92
CA TYR A 368 -1.01 -17.71 -0.10
C TYR A 368 -2.30 -17.08 -0.67
N GLY A 369 -3.14 -17.87 -1.33
CA GLY A 369 -4.43 -17.42 -1.80
C GLY A 369 -4.40 -16.79 -3.19
N PRO A 370 -5.55 -16.34 -3.68
CA PRO A 370 -5.68 -15.76 -5.01
C PRO A 370 -4.99 -14.40 -5.09
N LYS A 371 -4.60 -13.99 -6.30
CA LYS A 371 -4.26 -12.60 -6.58
C LYS A 371 -5.46 -11.73 -6.25
N ARG A 372 -5.23 -10.73 -5.43
CA ARG A 372 -6.19 -9.70 -5.08
C ARG A 372 -5.64 -8.35 -5.57
N TRP A 373 -6.20 -7.26 -5.09
CA TRP A 373 -5.94 -5.96 -5.69
C TRP A 373 -4.97 -5.10 -4.91
N ALA A 374 -4.44 -4.17 -5.66
CA ALA A 374 -3.71 -3.00 -5.36
C ALA A 374 -2.31 -3.26 -4.77
N HIS A 375 -2.18 -3.64 -3.53
CA HIS A 375 -0.91 -3.56 -2.81
C HIS A 375 -0.26 -4.91 -2.48
N GLY A 376 -0.86 -6.01 -2.94
CA GLY A 376 -0.28 -7.35 -2.85
C GLY A 376 0.84 -7.53 -3.87
N GLN A 377 1.89 -8.26 -3.47
CA GLN A 377 3.07 -8.52 -4.28
C GLN A 377 3.22 -10.01 -4.60
N HIS A 378 4.40 -10.44 -5.07
CA HIS A 378 4.63 -11.81 -5.54
C HIS A 378 4.98 -12.81 -4.42
N ASP A 379 4.33 -12.71 -3.27
CA ASP A 379 4.56 -13.56 -2.08
C ASP A 379 3.53 -14.69 -1.89
N ARG A 380 2.46 -14.74 -2.68
CA ARG A 380 1.32 -15.66 -2.49
C ARG A 380 1.58 -17.13 -2.85
N ALA A 381 2.81 -17.49 -3.22
CA ALA A 381 3.30 -18.86 -3.37
C ALA A 381 3.95 -19.40 -2.07
N GLY A 382 3.38 -19.12 -0.91
CA GLY A 382 3.93 -19.52 0.38
C GLY A 382 5.04 -18.60 0.89
N GLY A 383 5.09 -17.33 0.47
CA GLY A 383 6.03 -16.34 0.99
C GLY A 383 5.92 -16.21 2.50
N VAL A 384 7.07 -16.10 3.19
CA VAL A 384 7.13 -16.13 4.66
C VAL A 384 7.79 -14.88 5.23
N THR A 385 7.36 -14.48 6.44
CA THR A 385 8.14 -13.63 7.35
C THR A 385 8.39 -14.38 8.64
N PHE A 386 9.43 -13.99 9.39
CA PHE A 386 9.80 -14.67 10.62
C PHE A 386 10.51 -13.73 11.59
N SER A 387 10.07 -13.74 12.85
CA SER A 387 10.67 -13.00 13.97
C SER A 387 10.80 -13.91 15.17
N ALA A 388 11.90 -13.83 15.88
CA ALA A 388 12.17 -14.63 17.08
C ALA A 388 13.19 -13.94 17.98
N ALA A 389 13.11 -14.19 19.28
CA ALA A 389 14.06 -13.69 20.29
C ALA A 389 14.22 -12.16 20.31
N GLY A 390 13.19 -11.41 19.88
CA GLY A 390 13.18 -9.95 19.84
C GLY A 390 13.83 -9.35 18.61
N VAL A 391 14.09 -10.14 17.56
CA VAL A 391 14.64 -9.65 16.29
C VAL A 391 13.83 -10.17 15.10
N ARG A 392 13.71 -9.33 14.08
CA ARG A 392 13.17 -9.73 12.78
C ARG A 392 14.23 -10.50 12.02
N VAL A 393 13.83 -11.59 11.38
CA VAL A 393 14.74 -12.48 10.64
C VAL A 393 14.47 -12.43 9.16
N LEU A 394 13.28 -12.87 8.73
CA LEU A 394 12.83 -12.83 7.35
C LEU A 394 11.73 -11.78 7.21
N VAL A 395 11.91 -10.88 6.25
CA VAL A 395 10.99 -9.77 5.98
C VAL A 395 10.59 -9.74 4.50
N GLY A 396 9.49 -9.08 4.19
CA GLY A 396 9.18 -8.68 2.81
C GLY A 396 9.99 -7.46 2.40
N PRO A 397 9.96 -7.08 1.12
CA PRO A 397 10.78 -5.98 0.60
C PRO A 397 10.38 -4.62 1.16
N GLY A 398 9.12 -4.43 1.56
CA GLY A 398 8.61 -3.13 1.98
C GLY A 398 8.05 -2.29 0.84
N ARG A 399 8.14 -0.94 0.94
CA ARG A 399 7.59 -0.01 -0.04
C ARG A 399 8.58 1.12 -0.35
N TYR A 400 9.04 1.21 -1.62
CA TYR A 400 10.00 2.24 -2.02
C TYR A 400 9.33 3.41 -2.74
N SER A 401 8.67 3.13 -3.86
CA SER A 401 8.13 4.11 -4.79
C SER A 401 6.92 3.53 -5.51
N TYR A 402 6.15 4.37 -6.20
CA TYR A 402 5.11 3.92 -7.15
C TYR A 402 5.46 4.26 -8.59
N ASP A 403 6.63 4.84 -8.84
CA ASP A 403 7.15 5.03 -10.18
C ASP A 403 7.59 3.68 -10.76
N LEU A 404 6.85 3.18 -11.74
CA LEU A 404 7.15 1.91 -12.42
C LEU A 404 8.42 1.99 -13.28
N GLY A 405 8.91 3.19 -13.61
CA GLY A 405 10.19 3.42 -14.26
C GLY A 405 11.39 3.32 -13.31
N ASP A 406 11.15 3.33 -12.00
CA ASP A 406 12.20 3.21 -10.99
C ASP A 406 12.69 1.76 -10.85
N SER A 407 14.00 1.55 -10.97
CA SER A 407 14.60 0.22 -10.90
C SER A 407 14.46 -0.46 -9.53
N TYR A 408 14.40 0.30 -8.44
CA TYR A 408 14.14 -0.25 -7.11
C TYR A 408 12.68 -0.63 -6.92
N ARG A 409 11.75 0.13 -7.54
CA ARG A 409 10.33 -0.30 -7.58
C ARG A 409 10.17 -1.57 -8.38
N ALA A 410 10.82 -1.69 -9.54
CA ALA A 410 10.82 -2.90 -10.34
C ALA A 410 11.39 -4.11 -9.55
N TYR A 411 12.51 -3.92 -8.83
CA TYR A 411 13.05 -4.95 -7.92
C TYR A 411 12.06 -5.30 -6.81
N GLN A 412 11.50 -4.32 -6.12
CA GLN A 412 10.51 -4.52 -5.06
C GLN A 412 9.33 -5.37 -5.51
N LEU A 413 8.84 -5.15 -6.73
CA LEU A 413 7.73 -5.91 -7.30
C LEU A 413 8.14 -7.28 -7.85
N SER A 414 9.45 -7.52 -8.07
CA SER A 414 9.91 -8.77 -8.66
C SER A 414 9.72 -9.95 -7.68
N PRO A 415 9.48 -11.18 -8.17
CA PRO A 415 9.46 -12.35 -7.31
C PRO A 415 10.75 -12.56 -6.51
N ASN A 416 11.89 -12.12 -7.05
CA ASN A 416 13.21 -12.28 -6.43
C ASN A 416 13.36 -11.49 -5.13
N SER A 417 12.59 -10.44 -4.92
CA SER A 417 12.62 -9.63 -3.69
C SER A 417 11.78 -10.24 -2.55
N HIS A 418 11.18 -11.40 -2.76
CA HIS A 418 10.30 -12.08 -1.81
C HIS A 418 10.89 -13.39 -1.32
N ASN A 419 10.42 -13.86 -0.16
CA ASN A 419 10.83 -15.14 0.44
C ASN A 419 10.10 -16.31 -0.24
N VAL A 420 10.42 -16.59 -1.49
CA VAL A 420 9.74 -17.60 -2.34
C VAL A 420 10.74 -18.53 -3.04
N ALA A 421 10.23 -19.58 -3.67
CA ALA A 421 11.01 -20.46 -4.53
C ALA A 421 10.62 -20.26 -6.00
N LEU A 422 11.60 -20.13 -6.89
CA LEU A 422 11.42 -19.87 -8.31
C LEU A 422 12.07 -20.96 -9.17
N PRO A 423 11.35 -21.63 -10.06
CA PRO A 423 11.95 -22.55 -11.05
C PRO A 423 12.70 -21.74 -12.12
N GLU A 424 13.80 -22.26 -12.64
CA GLU A 424 14.49 -21.65 -13.79
C GLU A 424 13.55 -21.61 -15.00
N GLY A 425 13.43 -20.43 -15.63
CA GLY A 425 12.52 -20.19 -16.75
C GLY A 425 11.03 -20.16 -16.38
N GLY A 426 10.69 -20.13 -15.09
CA GLY A 426 9.31 -19.99 -14.64
C GLY A 426 8.72 -18.62 -14.99
N LYS A 427 7.46 -18.61 -15.45
CA LYS A 427 6.72 -17.36 -15.74
C LYS A 427 5.70 -17.11 -14.64
N VAL A 428 5.62 -15.87 -14.17
CA VAL A 428 4.59 -15.47 -13.20
C VAL A 428 3.21 -15.60 -13.82
N THR A 429 2.29 -16.22 -13.08
CA THR A 429 0.87 -16.34 -13.44
C THR A 429 -0.01 -15.73 -12.35
N ASP A 430 -1.29 -15.62 -12.61
CA ASP A 430 -2.28 -15.15 -11.62
C ASP A 430 -2.68 -16.22 -10.60
N ALA A 431 -2.19 -17.46 -10.76
CA ALA A 431 -2.43 -18.52 -9.80
C ALA A 431 -1.89 -18.14 -8.41
N GLY A 432 -2.69 -18.41 -7.39
CA GLY A 432 -2.28 -18.25 -6.00
C GLY A 432 -2.05 -19.59 -5.32
N GLY A 433 -1.47 -19.52 -4.13
CA GLY A 433 -1.26 -20.70 -3.29
C GLY A 433 -2.55 -21.15 -2.59
N LYS A 434 -2.67 -22.44 -2.34
CA LYS A 434 -3.74 -23.05 -1.53
C LYS A 434 -3.12 -23.81 -0.35
N VAL A 435 -3.59 -23.58 0.86
CA VAL A 435 -3.21 -24.37 2.03
C VAL A 435 -3.88 -25.73 1.95
N THR A 436 -3.08 -26.79 1.84
CA THR A 436 -3.54 -28.19 1.79
C THR A 436 -3.44 -28.88 3.15
N ALA A 437 -2.55 -28.40 4.04
CA ALA A 437 -2.47 -28.86 5.41
C ALA A 437 -2.05 -27.71 6.35
N ASN A 438 -2.64 -27.70 7.54
CA ASN A 438 -2.24 -26.84 8.64
C ASN A 438 -2.39 -27.60 9.96
N VAL A 439 -1.27 -27.89 10.61
CA VAL A 439 -1.23 -28.59 11.90
C VAL A 439 -0.65 -27.66 12.95
N VAL A 440 -1.44 -27.37 13.97
CA VAL A 440 -1.09 -26.48 15.08
C VAL A 440 -0.88 -27.31 16.35
N ARG A 441 0.34 -27.28 16.90
CA ARG A 441 0.72 -27.92 18.17
C ARG A 441 1.27 -26.86 19.13
N ALA A 442 1.37 -27.21 20.41
CA ALA A 442 1.83 -26.26 21.44
C ALA A 442 3.21 -25.66 21.14
N ALA A 443 4.17 -26.46 20.66
CA ALA A 443 5.54 -26.02 20.38
C ALA A 443 5.80 -25.73 18.89
N ALA A 444 4.98 -26.24 17.96
CA ALA A 444 5.26 -26.14 16.53
C ALA A 444 4.00 -25.99 15.70
N HIS A 445 4.10 -25.15 14.66
CA HIS A 445 3.06 -24.99 13.64
C HIS A 445 3.60 -25.45 12.28
N ASN A 446 2.79 -26.22 11.54
CA ASN A 446 3.12 -26.73 10.22
C ASN A 446 2.09 -26.23 9.20
N TRP A 447 2.58 -25.76 8.07
CA TRP A 447 1.78 -25.35 6.91
C TRP A 447 2.26 -26.09 5.68
N THR A 448 1.34 -26.46 4.82
CA THR A 448 1.64 -26.95 3.47
C THR A 448 0.85 -26.11 2.48
N VAL A 449 1.55 -25.42 1.59
CA VAL A 449 0.97 -24.59 0.53
C VAL A 449 1.31 -25.24 -0.81
N GLN A 450 0.31 -25.37 -1.67
CA GLN A 450 0.47 -25.80 -3.06
C GLN A 450 0.10 -24.65 -3.99
N ASP A 451 0.86 -24.46 -5.05
CA ASP A 451 0.62 -23.41 -6.04
C ASP A 451 1.12 -23.80 -7.45
N LYS A 452 0.78 -22.94 -8.42
CA LYS A 452 1.29 -22.96 -9.78
C LYS A 452 1.68 -21.52 -10.23
N MET A 453 1.98 -20.67 -9.28
CA MET A 453 2.22 -19.25 -9.53
C MET A 453 3.35 -19.00 -10.54
N PHE A 454 4.32 -19.91 -10.61
CA PHE A 454 5.45 -19.78 -11.55
C PHE A 454 5.36 -20.76 -12.73
N GLY A 455 4.14 -21.12 -13.14
CA GLY A 455 3.85 -21.92 -14.33
C GLY A 455 4.13 -23.41 -14.17
N THR A 456 4.48 -23.88 -12.96
CA THR A 456 4.69 -25.31 -12.66
C THR A 456 4.17 -25.63 -11.26
N SER A 457 3.89 -26.90 -11.01
CA SER A 457 3.45 -27.36 -9.69
C SER A 457 4.55 -27.17 -8.66
N HIS A 458 4.20 -26.55 -7.55
CA HIS A 458 5.08 -26.30 -6.42
C HIS A 458 4.35 -26.64 -5.11
N THR A 459 5.09 -27.19 -4.17
CA THR A 459 4.63 -27.42 -2.79
C THR A 459 5.64 -26.85 -1.82
N ARG A 460 5.19 -25.98 -0.94
CA ARG A 460 5.99 -25.44 0.16
C ARG A 460 5.47 -25.93 1.50
N GLY A 461 6.35 -26.59 2.25
CA GLY A 461 6.18 -26.90 3.66
C GLY A 461 6.84 -25.82 4.52
N VAL A 462 6.14 -25.28 5.51
CA VAL A 462 6.69 -24.34 6.51
C VAL A 462 6.45 -24.94 7.89
N ASN A 463 7.53 -25.26 8.61
CA ASN A 463 7.50 -25.66 10.02
C ASN A 463 8.13 -24.57 10.86
N VAL A 464 7.42 -24.10 11.88
CA VAL A 464 7.92 -23.12 12.84
C VAL A 464 7.85 -23.71 14.23
N ASN A 465 9.00 -23.76 14.91
CA ASN A 465 9.12 -24.28 16.27
C ASN A 465 9.57 -23.18 17.23
N ARG A 466 8.77 -22.93 18.27
CA ARG A 466 9.04 -21.85 19.24
C ARG A 466 10.20 -22.16 20.17
N ASP A 467 10.34 -23.43 20.60
CA ASP A 467 11.29 -23.83 21.66
C ASP A 467 12.72 -23.76 21.11
N THR A 468 12.89 -24.18 19.86
CA THR A 468 14.18 -24.06 19.12
C THR A 468 14.33 -22.75 18.37
N ARG A 469 13.31 -21.87 18.34
CA ARG A 469 13.28 -20.62 17.56
C ARG A 469 13.69 -20.83 16.11
N THR A 470 13.12 -21.85 15.51
CA THR A 470 13.49 -22.30 14.16
C THR A 470 12.30 -22.17 13.20
N MET A 471 12.57 -21.61 12.02
CA MET A 471 11.69 -21.77 10.85
C MET A 471 12.41 -22.68 9.84
N ARG A 472 11.71 -23.72 9.39
CA ARG A 472 12.17 -24.64 8.35
C ARG A 472 11.25 -24.55 7.17
N VAL A 473 11.80 -24.25 5.99
CA VAL A 473 11.09 -24.14 4.72
C VAL A 473 11.53 -25.31 3.82
N THR A 474 10.58 -26.10 3.36
CA THR A 474 10.80 -27.19 2.41
C THR A 474 10.07 -26.86 1.11
N ASP A 475 10.79 -26.73 0.01
CA ASP A 475 10.20 -26.53 -1.31
C ASP A 475 10.37 -27.77 -2.17
N THR A 476 9.33 -28.12 -2.91
CA THR A 476 9.30 -29.27 -3.82
C THR A 476 8.69 -28.88 -5.16
N PHE A 477 9.46 -29.08 -6.22
CA PHE A 477 9.03 -28.99 -7.61
C PHE A 477 9.09 -30.39 -8.24
N PRO A 478 7.97 -31.11 -8.36
CA PRO A 478 7.98 -32.51 -8.81
C PRO A 478 8.56 -32.66 -10.22
N ASP A 479 8.34 -31.68 -11.08
CA ASP A 479 8.72 -31.68 -12.49
C ASP A 479 9.98 -30.88 -12.81
N ARG A 480 10.67 -30.35 -11.79
CA ARG A 480 11.85 -29.49 -11.95
C ARG A 480 12.97 -29.89 -11.01
N SER A 481 14.18 -29.91 -11.53
CA SER A 481 15.40 -30.14 -10.74
C SER A 481 16.34 -28.93 -10.67
N ARG A 482 15.97 -27.80 -11.32
CA ARG A 482 16.75 -26.56 -11.29
C ARG A 482 15.84 -25.40 -10.91
N TRP A 483 16.05 -24.87 -9.72
CA TRP A 483 15.27 -23.79 -9.15
C TRP A 483 16.03 -23.11 -8.01
N ARG A 484 15.55 -21.99 -7.50
CA ARG A 484 16.18 -21.21 -6.45
C ARG A 484 15.18 -20.85 -5.36
N GLN A 485 15.63 -20.88 -4.11
CA GLN A 485 14.98 -20.20 -3.00
C GLN A 485 15.61 -18.82 -2.82
N TYR A 486 14.76 -17.83 -2.62
CA TYR A 486 15.16 -16.47 -2.26
C TYR A 486 14.70 -16.20 -0.84
N PHE A 487 15.59 -15.64 -0.03
CA PHE A 487 15.30 -15.24 1.35
C PHE A 487 15.92 -13.88 1.64
N HIS A 488 15.14 -13.01 2.29
CA HIS A 488 15.52 -11.64 2.59
C HIS A 488 15.58 -11.44 4.10
N LEU A 489 16.80 -11.21 4.62
CA LEU A 489 17.00 -10.90 6.03
C LEU A 489 16.52 -9.47 6.32
N ALA A 490 16.03 -9.25 7.53
CA ALA A 490 15.81 -7.91 8.03
C ALA A 490 17.14 -7.12 8.06
N PRO A 491 17.09 -5.79 7.93
CA PRO A 491 18.27 -4.95 8.19
C PRO A 491 18.88 -5.22 9.57
N GLY A 492 20.20 -5.06 9.69
CA GLY A 492 20.95 -5.27 10.94
C GLY A 492 21.70 -6.60 11.04
N TRP A 493 21.34 -7.61 10.26
CA TRP A 493 22.11 -8.85 10.21
C TRP A 493 23.40 -8.66 9.41
N THR A 494 24.51 -9.19 9.94
CA THR A 494 25.84 -9.15 9.30
C THR A 494 26.41 -10.57 9.20
N LEU A 495 26.86 -10.97 8.02
CA LEU A 495 27.50 -12.28 7.81
C LEU A 495 28.79 -12.35 8.62
N VAL A 496 28.93 -13.39 9.44
CA VAL A 496 30.15 -13.62 10.24
C VAL A 496 31.27 -14.05 9.30
N PRO A 497 32.43 -13.36 9.32
CA PRO A 497 33.58 -13.72 8.47
C PRO A 497 33.98 -15.19 8.64
N GLY A 498 34.23 -15.90 7.54
CA GLY A 498 34.60 -17.31 7.55
C GLY A 498 33.51 -18.31 7.94
N ALA A 499 32.30 -17.85 8.29
CA ALA A 499 31.22 -18.72 8.74
C ALA A 499 30.22 -19.10 7.62
N ALA A 500 30.63 -18.96 6.36
CA ALA A 500 29.81 -19.36 5.19
C ALA A 500 30.45 -20.56 4.48
N THR A 501 29.63 -21.58 4.23
CA THR A 501 29.94 -22.73 3.38
C THR A 501 28.89 -22.86 2.30
N SER A 502 29.01 -23.87 1.43
CA SER A 502 27.99 -24.15 0.41
C SER A 502 26.62 -24.54 0.98
N THR A 503 26.51 -24.91 2.26
CA THR A 503 25.28 -25.40 2.90
C THR A 503 24.96 -24.74 4.24
N LYS A 504 25.80 -23.81 4.70
CA LYS A 504 25.61 -23.15 6.00
C LYS A 504 26.10 -21.72 5.95
N MET A 505 25.38 -20.83 6.63
CA MET A 505 25.79 -19.44 6.90
C MET A 505 25.46 -19.07 8.35
N VAL A 506 26.27 -18.21 8.95
CA VAL A 506 26.00 -17.65 10.28
C VAL A 506 26.05 -16.13 10.19
N PHE A 507 25.01 -15.49 10.72
CA PHE A 507 24.90 -14.04 10.82
C PHE A 507 24.89 -13.61 12.28
N ALA A 508 25.41 -12.44 12.57
CA ALA A 508 25.34 -11.76 13.86
C ALA A 508 24.42 -10.53 13.75
N HIS A 509 23.75 -10.20 14.84
CA HIS A 509 22.91 -9.02 14.97
C HIS A 509 23.42 -8.13 16.11
N PRO A 510 23.32 -6.78 16.06
CA PRO A 510 23.77 -5.88 17.12
C PRO A 510 23.18 -6.17 18.50
N SER A 511 22.01 -6.81 18.58
CA SER A 511 21.41 -7.27 19.84
C SER A 511 22.12 -8.47 20.51
N GLY A 512 23.22 -8.96 19.94
CA GLY A 512 23.92 -10.16 20.40
C GLY A 512 23.33 -11.48 19.88
N ARG A 513 22.24 -11.44 19.12
CA ARG A 513 21.63 -12.65 18.53
C ARG A 513 22.47 -13.17 17.35
N ARG A 514 22.43 -14.48 17.18
CA ARG A 514 23.02 -15.17 16.02
C ARG A 514 21.93 -15.88 15.23
N LEU A 515 22.02 -15.82 13.91
CA LEU A 515 21.17 -16.56 13.00
C LEU A 515 22.03 -17.62 12.28
N THR A 516 21.68 -18.87 12.44
CA THR A 516 22.27 -19.98 11.68
C THR A 516 21.30 -20.39 10.58
N ILE A 517 21.75 -20.34 9.35
CA ILE A 517 21.02 -20.84 8.17
C ILE A 517 21.70 -22.11 7.69
N THR A 518 20.94 -23.20 7.54
CA THR A 518 21.41 -24.45 6.94
C THR A 518 20.50 -24.85 5.80
N THR A 519 21.06 -25.46 4.75
CA THR A 519 20.29 -25.88 3.58
C THR A 519 20.78 -27.21 3.02
N THR A 520 19.87 -27.98 2.43
CA THR A 520 20.19 -29.14 1.60
C THR A 520 20.50 -28.75 0.14
N GLY A 521 20.17 -27.53 -0.26
CA GLY A 521 20.59 -26.94 -1.52
C GLY A 521 22.01 -26.37 -1.42
N ARG A 522 22.40 -25.57 -2.40
CA ARG A 522 23.71 -24.90 -2.43
C ARG A 522 23.52 -23.39 -2.30
N VAL A 523 24.15 -22.77 -1.33
CA VAL A 523 24.25 -21.31 -1.25
C VAL A 523 24.96 -20.82 -2.51
N SER A 524 24.26 -20.01 -3.31
CA SER A 524 24.78 -19.44 -4.55
C SER A 524 25.02 -17.93 -4.45
N GLY A 525 24.48 -17.27 -3.42
CA GLY A 525 24.69 -15.86 -3.16
C GLY A 525 24.20 -15.45 -1.77
N ALA A 526 24.90 -14.48 -1.18
CA ALA A 526 24.45 -13.71 -0.02
C ALA A 526 24.93 -12.28 -0.26
N VAL A 527 24.05 -11.45 -0.83
CA VAL A 527 24.41 -10.11 -1.31
C VAL A 527 23.60 -9.05 -0.59
N GLN A 528 24.16 -7.84 -0.51
CA GLN A 528 23.44 -6.67 0.01
C GLN A 528 23.85 -5.40 -0.73
N GLY A 529 22.89 -4.53 -0.98
CA GLY A 529 23.16 -3.19 -1.49
C GLY A 529 23.68 -3.12 -2.92
N ILE A 530 23.46 -4.13 -3.76
CA ILE A 530 23.77 -4.09 -5.18
C ILE A 530 22.81 -3.11 -5.86
N THR A 531 23.35 -2.23 -6.70
CA THR A 531 22.57 -1.15 -7.33
C THR A 531 22.16 -1.44 -8.78
N ARG A 532 22.91 -2.30 -9.48
CA ARG A 532 22.68 -2.60 -10.92
C ARG A 532 22.94 -4.07 -11.24
N PRO A 533 21.89 -4.88 -11.45
CA PRO A 533 20.49 -4.62 -11.06
C PRO A 533 20.36 -4.54 -9.54
N PRO A 534 19.32 -3.87 -8.99
CA PRO A 534 19.12 -3.80 -7.55
C PRO A 534 18.93 -5.19 -6.94
N GLN A 535 19.68 -5.49 -5.86
CA GLN A 535 19.58 -6.72 -5.08
C GLN A 535 20.01 -6.45 -3.63
N GLY A 536 19.42 -7.16 -2.67
CA GLY A 536 19.77 -7.04 -1.27
C GLY A 536 19.43 -5.68 -0.66
N TRP A 537 18.20 -5.21 -0.91
CA TRP A 537 17.63 -4.00 -0.36
C TRP A 537 16.33 -4.28 0.39
N ASN A 538 16.12 -3.53 1.46
CA ASN A 538 14.83 -3.41 2.15
C ASN A 538 14.37 -1.94 2.08
N PHE A 539 13.06 -1.74 1.97
CA PHE A 539 12.41 -0.44 1.85
C PHE A 539 11.53 -0.20 3.09
N PRO A 540 12.13 0.28 4.19
CA PRO A 540 11.42 0.41 5.47
C PRO A 540 10.38 1.53 5.47
N GLN A 541 10.50 2.46 4.53
CA GLN A 541 9.62 3.61 4.39
C GLN A 541 9.63 4.09 2.95
N TYR A 542 8.54 4.72 2.52
CA TYR A 542 8.44 5.35 1.21
C TYR A 542 9.63 6.29 0.95
N GLY A 543 10.26 6.16 -0.22
CA GLY A 543 11.46 6.92 -0.61
C GLY A 543 12.74 6.53 0.11
N SER A 544 12.70 5.58 1.06
CA SER A 544 13.85 5.13 1.83
C SER A 544 14.28 3.72 1.45
N ARG A 545 15.59 3.47 1.47
CA ARG A 545 16.16 2.15 1.24
C ARG A 545 17.33 1.88 2.17
N VAL A 546 17.42 0.66 2.67
CA VAL A 546 18.52 0.19 3.50
C VAL A 546 19.07 -1.11 2.96
N ARG A 547 20.37 -1.32 3.14
CA ARG A 547 21.03 -2.57 2.75
C ARG A 547 20.52 -3.71 3.65
N ALA A 548 20.15 -4.83 3.03
CA ALA A 548 19.72 -6.03 3.71
C ALA A 548 20.19 -7.25 2.92
N TYR A 549 20.44 -8.38 3.58
CA TYR A 549 20.91 -9.55 2.85
C TYR A 549 19.81 -10.22 2.06
N GLU A 550 20.03 -10.40 0.77
CA GLU A 550 19.33 -11.33 -0.11
C GLU A 550 20.16 -12.60 -0.21
N ILE A 551 19.57 -13.73 0.18
CA ILE A 551 20.20 -15.04 0.19
C ILE A 551 19.57 -15.88 -0.91
N VAL A 552 20.41 -16.40 -1.80
CA VAL A 552 19.99 -17.24 -2.91
C VAL A 552 20.53 -18.66 -2.71
N ILE A 553 19.62 -19.62 -2.65
CA ILE A 553 19.93 -21.04 -2.54
C ILE A 553 19.51 -21.74 -3.81
N ARG A 554 20.44 -22.32 -4.53
CA ARG A 554 20.18 -23.10 -5.75
C ARG A 554 19.94 -24.56 -5.38
N SER A 555 18.90 -25.14 -5.95
CA SER A 555 18.62 -26.58 -5.87
C SER A 555 18.84 -27.26 -7.23
N TYR A 556 19.40 -28.45 -7.16
CA TYR A 556 19.56 -29.38 -8.29
C TYR A 556 18.76 -30.67 -8.05
N ALA A 557 17.96 -30.71 -7.00
CA ALA A 557 17.06 -31.79 -6.65
C ALA A 557 15.59 -31.32 -6.75
N ARG A 558 14.65 -32.25 -6.81
CA ARG A 558 13.22 -31.94 -6.80
C ARG A 558 12.77 -31.28 -5.49
N SER A 559 13.47 -31.53 -4.38
CA SER A 559 13.15 -30.95 -3.07
C SER A 559 14.41 -30.36 -2.42
N SER A 560 14.23 -29.27 -1.69
CA SER A 560 15.27 -28.67 -0.87
C SER A 560 14.69 -28.11 0.42
N VAL A 561 15.47 -28.18 1.48
CA VAL A 561 15.12 -27.73 2.81
C VAL A 561 16.06 -26.61 3.22
N THR A 562 15.53 -25.49 3.71
CA THR A 562 16.31 -24.42 4.35
C THR A 562 15.77 -24.14 5.73
N SER A 563 16.65 -24.06 6.72
CA SER A 563 16.32 -23.84 8.12
C SER A 563 16.99 -22.56 8.64
N PHE A 564 16.24 -21.78 9.39
CA PHE A 564 16.65 -20.52 10.04
C PHE A 564 16.50 -20.71 11.54
N GLN A 565 17.59 -20.63 12.29
CA GLN A 565 17.61 -20.81 13.74
C GLN A 565 18.21 -19.59 14.41
N VAL A 566 17.49 -19.01 15.37
CA VAL A 566 17.94 -17.86 16.17
C VAL A 566 18.39 -18.34 17.55
N SER A 567 19.62 -17.99 17.94
CA SER A 567 20.22 -18.27 19.26
C SER A 567 20.60 -17.00 19.99
#